data_78d8afe5d8e20a3f480c1a9a723f823b
#
_entry.id   78d8afe5d8e20a3f480c1a9a723f823b
#
_cell.length_a   1.000
_cell.length_b   1.000
_cell.length_c   1.000
_cell.angle_alpha   90.00
_cell.angle_beta   90.00
_cell.angle_gamma   90.00
#
_symmetry.space_group_name_H-M   'P 1'
#
loop_
_entity.id
_entity.type
_entity.pdbx_description
1 polymer ?
#
loop_
_entity_poly.entity_id
_entity_poly.type
_entity_poly.pdbx_seq_one_letter_code
_entity_poly.pdbx_strand_id
1 'polypeptide(L)'
;KLRRVLDDYGRQHNPFIRHIVRRTRAYLENTIDESTGEPFLKPVRVKLFGEGDRESVVLPLYCREAYQHAEEFCKLLGKRIRSAGLYKTLLLRRIGSTMFAGQKTIEKLLSKNDLDTEDAIDVLSEEEDELEEDEIVSDTRNLAANEIELLRQCRQLLEDNQEKDPKYQEVKRYLLDEGWLQLGCIIFSQYYDSVRWLATQLSSEDLPEEKIGI
;
A
#
# COMPACT_ATOMS: atom_id res chain seq x y z
N LYS A 1 43.08 12.70 20.74
CA LYS A 1 43.02 14.19 20.73
C LYS A 1 42.48 14.73 19.40
N LEU A 2 43.00 14.31 18.24
CA LEU A 2 42.60 14.83 16.93
C LEU A 2 41.12 14.62 16.62
N ARG A 3 40.57 13.44 16.95
CA ARG A 3 39.17 13.11 16.71
C ARG A 3 38.18 14.04 17.49
N ARG A 4 38.49 14.36 18.73
CA ARG A 4 37.72 15.32 19.52
C ARG A 4 37.75 16.72 18.91
N VAL A 5 38.93 17.17 18.44
CA VAL A 5 39.07 18.49 17.79
C VAL A 5 38.26 18.56 16.50
N LEU A 6 38.28 17.48 15.69
CA LEU A 6 37.46 17.38 14.47
C LEU A 6 35.97 17.34 14.74
N ASP A 7 35.55 16.62 15.77
CA ASP A 7 34.15 16.57 16.18
C ASP A 7 33.65 17.93 16.70
N ASP A 8 34.47 18.64 17.48
CA ASP A 8 34.17 19.98 17.99
C ASP A 8 34.16 21.02 16.86
N TYR A 9 35.11 20.93 15.93
CA TYR A 9 35.18 21.78 14.75
C TYR A 9 33.94 21.55 13.82
N GLY A 10 33.61 20.28 13.55
CA GLY A 10 32.44 19.91 12.77
C GLY A 10 31.13 20.45 13.35
N ARG A 11 30.96 20.37 14.69
CA ARG A 11 29.79 20.92 15.36
C ARG A 11 29.72 22.43 15.35
N GLN A 12 30.86 23.13 15.49
CA GLN A 12 30.88 24.59 15.56
C GLN A 12 30.82 25.26 14.19
N HIS A 13 31.33 24.60 13.15
CA HIS A 13 31.49 25.19 11.83
C HIS A 13 30.61 24.56 10.74
N ASN A 14 29.81 23.54 11.08
CA ASN A 14 28.87 22.97 10.15
C ASN A 14 27.75 23.98 9.86
N PRO A 15 27.59 24.47 8.59
CA PRO A 15 26.58 25.45 8.24
C PRO A 15 25.16 24.93 8.49
N PHE A 16 24.93 23.64 8.37
CA PHE A 16 23.61 23.03 8.66
C PHE A 16 23.26 23.13 10.15
N ILE A 17 24.21 22.98 11.07
CA ILE A 17 23.95 23.11 12.50
C ILE A 17 23.61 24.56 12.88
N ARG A 18 24.19 25.55 12.17
CA ARG A 18 23.95 26.98 12.43
C ARG A 18 22.62 27.47 11.86
N HIS A 19 22.14 26.89 10.78
CA HIS A 19 20.96 27.37 10.06
C HIS A 19 19.71 26.49 10.27
N ILE A 20 19.87 25.26 10.76
CA ILE A 20 18.75 24.36 11.03
C ILE A 20 18.50 24.29 12.54
N VAL A 21 17.43 24.93 12.98
CA VAL A 21 16.94 24.78 14.35
C VAL A 21 16.07 23.53 14.41
N ARG A 22 16.65 22.45 14.92
CA ARG A 22 15.89 21.20 15.18
C ARG A 22 15.35 21.23 16.59
N ARG A 23 14.05 21.38 16.73
CA ARG A 23 13.35 21.20 18.00
C ARG A 23 12.78 19.81 18.09
N THR A 24 13.05 19.10 19.18
CA THR A 24 12.46 17.78 19.41
C THR A 24 11.00 17.94 19.83
N ARG A 25 10.19 16.91 19.58
CA ARG A 25 8.80 16.88 20.05
C ARG A 25 8.71 17.10 21.58
N ALA A 26 9.54 16.40 22.33
CA ALA A 26 9.62 16.55 23.78
C ALA A 26 9.95 17.98 24.22
N TYR A 27 10.83 18.69 23.48
CA TYR A 27 11.10 20.09 23.73
C TYR A 27 9.83 20.96 23.53
N LEU A 28 9.11 20.77 22.45
CA LEU A 28 7.89 21.53 22.12
C LEU A 28 6.74 21.23 23.09
N GLU A 29 6.62 19.99 23.56
CA GLU A 29 5.59 19.57 24.52
C GLU A 29 5.86 20.10 25.95
N ASN A 30 7.14 20.35 26.31
CA ASN A 30 7.52 20.83 27.63
C ASN A 30 7.81 22.34 27.67
N THR A 31 7.88 23.03 26.55
CA THR A 31 8.12 24.46 26.50
C THR A 31 6.80 25.22 26.40
N ILE A 32 6.54 26.08 27.37
CA ILE A 32 5.32 26.90 27.41
C ILE A 32 5.52 28.13 26.52
N ASP A 33 4.53 28.42 25.68
CA ASP A 33 4.43 29.68 24.92
C ASP A 33 4.01 30.79 25.89
N GLU A 34 4.86 31.78 26.07
CA GLU A 34 4.60 32.91 27.00
C GLU A 34 3.37 33.73 26.63
N SER A 35 2.97 33.73 25.35
CA SER A 35 1.81 34.48 24.87
C SER A 35 0.48 33.80 25.14
N THR A 36 0.44 32.47 25.11
CA THR A 36 -0.78 31.67 25.27
C THR A 36 -0.86 30.97 26.66
N GLY A 37 0.27 30.80 27.34
CA GLY A 37 0.37 30.01 28.56
C GLY A 37 0.22 28.50 28.35
N GLU A 38 0.18 28.04 27.13
CA GLU A 38 0.06 26.60 26.75
C GLU A 38 1.38 26.07 26.17
N PRO A 39 1.63 24.76 26.18
CA PRO A 39 2.75 24.14 25.46
C PRO A 39 2.70 24.45 23.97
N PHE A 40 3.85 24.66 23.33
CA PHE A 40 3.93 24.84 21.87
C PHE A 40 3.34 23.65 21.10
N LEU A 41 3.39 22.45 21.66
CA LEU A 41 2.77 21.27 21.10
C LEU A 41 2.02 20.53 22.21
N LYS A 42 0.72 20.32 22.00
CA LYS A 42 -0.07 19.52 22.96
C LYS A 42 0.33 18.05 22.87
N PRO A 43 0.40 17.33 24.00
CA PRO A 43 0.69 15.89 23.99
C PRO A 43 -0.35 15.15 23.16
N VAL A 44 0.12 14.32 22.23
CA VAL A 44 -0.74 13.46 21.43
C VAL A 44 -0.78 12.07 22.06
N ARG A 45 -1.97 11.60 22.34
CA ARG A 45 -2.18 10.21 22.73
C ARG A 45 -2.40 9.37 21.48
N VAL A 46 -1.49 8.41 21.24
CA VAL A 46 -1.63 7.45 20.17
C VAL A 46 -2.43 6.26 20.70
N LYS A 47 -3.48 5.88 19.98
CA LYS A 47 -4.22 4.64 20.20
C LYS A 47 -4.11 3.82 18.93
N LEU A 48 -3.62 2.59 19.05
CA LEU A 48 -3.51 1.66 17.95
C LEU A 48 -4.76 0.77 17.89
N PHE A 49 -5.23 0.52 16.70
CA PHE A 49 -6.35 -0.37 16.39
C PHE A 49 -5.85 -1.45 15.43
N GLY A 50 -6.49 -2.63 15.44
CA GLY A 50 -6.14 -3.73 14.55
C GLY A 50 -4.95 -4.59 15.00
N GLU A 51 -4.41 -4.39 16.21
CA GLU A 51 -3.31 -5.22 16.73
C GLU A 51 -3.77 -6.54 17.32
N GLY A 52 -5.04 -6.66 17.67
CA GLY A 52 -5.61 -7.86 18.27
C GLY A 52 -6.31 -8.78 17.28
N ASP A 53 -6.27 -10.09 17.52
CA ASP A 53 -6.97 -11.09 16.69
C ASP A 53 -8.46 -10.81 16.51
N ARG A 54 -9.08 -10.11 17.46
CA ARG A 54 -10.51 -9.73 17.41
C ARG A 54 -10.82 -8.61 16.42
N GLU A 55 -9.79 -7.87 16.03
CA GLU A 55 -9.89 -6.75 15.09
C GLU A 55 -9.39 -7.14 13.69
N SER A 56 -8.98 -8.40 13.51
CA SER A 56 -8.55 -8.91 12.23
C SER A 56 -9.73 -9.07 11.26
N VAL A 57 -9.51 -8.68 10.01
CA VAL A 57 -10.50 -8.86 8.95
C VAL A 57 -10.61 -10.33 8.57
N VAL A 58 -11.79 -10.92 8.75
CA VAL A 58 -12.04 -12.30 8.34
C VAL A 58 -12.20 -12.37 6.83
N LEU A 59 -11.35 -13.15 6.16
CA LEU A 59 -11.43 -13.32 4.72
C LEU A 59 -12.62 -14.21 4.33
N PRO A 60 -13.56 -13.70 3.52
CA PRO A 60 -14.65 -14.49 2.94
C PRO A 60 -14.14 -15.61 2.03
N LEU A 61 -15.03 -16.57 1.70
CA LEU A 61 -14.66 -17.72 0.89
C LEU A 61 -14.07 -17.32 -0.47
N TYR A 62 -14.69 -16.40 -1.18
CA TYR A 62 -14.22 -15.91 -2.47
C TYR A 62 -12.82 -15.28 -2.42
N CYS A 63 -12.48 -14.58 -1.34
CA CYS A 63 -11.12 -14.07 -1.14
C CYS A 63 -10.12 -15.21 -0.95
N ARG A 64 -10.47 -16.23 -0.15
CA ARG A 64 -9.60 -17.40 0.07
C ARG A 64 -9.39 -18.18 -1.22
N GLU A 65 -10.43 -18.35 -2.03
CA GLU A 65 -10.33 -18.99 -3.34
C GLU A 65 -9.46 -18.19 -4.30
N ALA A 66 -9.59 -16.86 -4.35
CA ALA A 66 -8.71 -16.00 -5.12
C ALA A 66 -7.24 -16.14 -4.71
N TYR A 67 -6.96 -16.17 -3.40
CA TYR A 67 -5.62 -16.43 -2.89
C TYR A 67 -5.11 -17.82 -3.29
N GLN A 68 -5.95 -18.85 -3.25
CA GLN A 68 -5.57 -20.21 -3.65
C GLN A 68 -5.19 -20.27 -5.14
N HIS A 69 -5.99 -19.65 -6.02
CA HIS A 69 -5.66 -19.58 -7.45
C HIS A 69 -4.36 -18.83 -7.71
N ALA A 70 -4.14 -17.71 -7.01
CA ALA A 70 -2.90 -16.96 -7.11
C ALA A 70 -1.69 -17.79 -6.63
N GLU A 71 -1.83 -18.53 -5.54
CA GLU A 71 -0.77 -19.41 -5.04
C GLU A 71 -0.48 -20.59 -5.97
N GLU A 72 -1.52 -21.22 -6.53
CA GLU A 72 -1.37 -22.31 -7.49
C GLU A 72 -0.71 -21.83 -8.78
N PHE A 73 -1.10 -20.66 -9.29
CA PHE A 73 -0.43 -20.01 -10.40
C PHE A 73 1.06 -19.84 -10.12
N CYS A 74 1.43 -19.23 -8.99
CA CYS A 74 2.83 -19.03 -8.64
C CYS A 74 3.60 -20.35 -8.42
N LYS A 75 2.94 -21.37 -7.92
CA LYS A 75 3.53 -22.72 -7.76
C LYS A 75 3.80 -23.38 -9.12
N LEU A 76 2.92 -23.23 -10.10
CA LEU A 76 3.15 -23.72 -11.46
C LEU A 76 4.28 -22.94 -12.12
N LEU A 77 4.22 -21.62 -12.06
CA LEU A 77 5.25 -20.73 -12.57
C LEU A 77 6.65 -21.08 -12.01
N GLY A 78 6.74 -21.36 -10.70
CA GLY A 78 7.97 -21.73 -10.02
C GLY A 78 8.64 -23.03 -10.46
N LYS A 79 7.93 -23.90 -11.20
CA LYS A 79 8.53 -25.08 -11.79
C LYS A 79 9.45 -24.76 -12.97
N ARG A 80 9.30 -23.60 -13.59
CA ARG A 80 10.05 -23.18 -14.78
C ARG A 80 10.81 -21.85 -14.63
N ILE A 81 10.40 -21.00 -13.68
CA ILE A 81 10.95 -19.66 -13.50
C ILE A 81 11.44 -19.48 -12.06
N ARG A 82 12.67 -18.99 -11.88
CA ARG A 82 13.27 -18.78 -10.54
C ARG A 82 12.63 -17.61 -9.78
N SER A 83 12.19 -16.60 -10.48
CA SER A 83 11.56 -15.38 -9.94
C SER A 83 10.12 -15.55 -9.47
N ALA A 84 9.53 -16.75 -9.59
CA ALA A 84 8.13 -17.01 -9.20
C ALA A 84 7.78 -16.62 -7.76
N GLY A 85 8.76 -16.67 -6.84
CA GLY A 85 8.58 -16.22 -5.45
C GLY A 85 8.27 -14.73 -5.35
N LEU A 86 8.84 -13.93 -6.24
CA LEU A 86 8.60 -12.51 -6.35
C LEU A 86 7.17 -12.23 -6.81
N TYR A 87 6.74 -12.90 -7.89
CA TYR A 87 5.35 -12.82 -8.37
C TYR A 87 4.34 -13.21 -7.29
N LYS A 88 4.66 -14.25 -6.52
CA LYS A 88 3.82 -14.66 -5.38
C LYS A 88 3.68 -13.51 -4.37
N THR A 89 4.79 -12.93 -3.97
CA THR A 89 4.79 -11.84 -2.98
C THR A 89 4.02 -10.63 -3.50
N LEU A 90 4.27 -10.21 -4.75
CA LEU A 90 3.60 -9.10 -5.39
C LEU A 90 2.08 -9.34 -5.49
N LEU A 91 1.68 -10.46 -6.09
CA LEU A 91 0.27 -10.75 -6.34
C LEU A 91 -0.52 -10.88 -5.05
N LEU A 92 0.00 -11.61 -4.05
CA LEU A 92 -0.67 -11.77 -2.77
C LEU A 92 -0.76 -10.46 -1.98
N ARG A 93 0.27 -9.61 -2.02
CA ARG A 93 0.23 -8.28 -1.39
C ARG A 93 -0.80 -7.37 -2.08
N ARG A 94 -0.89 -7.41 -3.40
CA ARG A 94 -1.86 -6.61 -4.16
C ARG A 94 -3.30 -7.06 -3.89
N ILE A 95 -3.59 -8.36 -3.93
CA ILE A 95 -4.89 -8.92 -3.53
C ILE A 95 -5.18 -8.55 -2.06
N GLY A 96 -4.18 -8.63 -1.19
CA GLY A 96 -4.30 -8.26 0.21
C GLY A 96 -4.43 -6.76 0.46
N SER A 97 -4.10 -5.88 -0.48
CA SER A 97 -4.35 -4.45 -0.37
C SER A 97 -5.82 -4.13 -0.65
N THR A 98 -6.27 -4.40 -1.87
CA THR A 98 -7.68 -4.36 -2.28
C THR A 98 -7.90 -5.40 -3.39
N MET A 99 -9.14 -5.88 -3.51
CA MET A 99 -9.51 -6.79 -4.60
C MET A 99 -9.29 -6.15 -5.96
N PHE A 100 -9.52 -4.84 -6.08
CA PHE A 100 -9.26 -4.06 -7.28
C PHE A 100 -7.78 -4.04 -7.67
N ALA A 101 -6.88 -3.78 -6.72
CA ALA A 101 -5.44 -3.78 -7.00
C ALA A 101 -4.94 -5.17 -7.44
N GLY A 102 -5.45 -6.24 -6.82
CA GLY A 102 -5.20 -7.60 -7.24
C GLY A 102 -5.67 -7.89 -8.67
N GLN A 103 -6.90 -7.49 -9.00
CA GLN A 103 -7.47 -7.61 -10.34
C GLN A 103 -6.61 -6.88 -11.38
N LYS A 104 -6.25 -5.63 -11.11
CA LYS A 104 -5.40 -4.83 -12.03
C LYS A 104 -4.04 -5.48 -12.27
N THR A 105 -3.43 -6.05 -11.25
CA THR A 105 -2.17 -6.77 -11.40
C THR A 105 -2.33 -8.01 -12.29
N ILE A 106 -3.41 -8.77 -12.12
CA ILE A 106 -3.68 -9.95 -12.95
C ILE A 106 -3.96 -9.53 -14.40
N GLU A 107 -4.72 -8.46 -14.62
CA GLU A 107 -4.96 -7.91 -15.96
C GLU A 107 -3.64 -7.55 -16.66
N LYS A 108 -2.73 -6.89 -15.95
CA LYS A 108 -1.39 -6.57 -16.44
C LYS A 108 -0.59 -7.84 -16.80
N LEU A 109 -0.63 -8.88 -15.98
CA LEU A 109 0.05 -10.15 -16.24
C LEU A 109 -0.53 -10.87 -17.47
N LEU A 110 -1.85 -10.87 -17.64
CA LEU A 110 -2.51 -11.48 -18.79
C LEU A 110 -2.26 -10.68 -20.08
N SER A 111 -2.31 -9.35 -20.04
CA SER A 111 -2.08 -8.51 -21.23
C SER A 111 -0.66 -8.63 -21.76
N LYS A 112 0.34 -8.79 -20.89
CA LYS A 112 1.74 -9.01 -21.30
C LYS A 112 1.96 -10.30 -22.06
N ASN A 113 1.12 -11.31 -21.83
CA ASN A 113 1.17 -12.56 -22.58
C ASN A 113 0.69 -12.38 -24.03
N ASP A 114 -0.14 -11.36 -24.29
CA ASP A 114 -0.79 -11.11 -25.58
C ASP A 114 -0.11 -10.01 -26.43
N LEU A 115 0.85 -9.23 -25.87
CA LEU A 115 1.44 -8.05 -26.50
C LEU A 115 2.92 -8.23 -26.90
N ASP A 116 3.27 -7.72 -28.09
CA ASP A 116 4.64 -7.51 -28.55
C ASP A 116 5.29 -6.32 -27.79
N THR A 117 6.27 -6.62 -27.12
CA THR A 117 7.51 -6.11 -26.49
C THR A 117 7.73 -4.64 -26.11
N GLU A 118 7.16 -3.60 -26.67
CA GLU A 118 7.55 -2.21 -26.34
C GLU A 118 6.66 -1.52 -25.30
N ASP A 119 5.38 -1.87 -25.24
CA ASP A 119 4.42 -1.25 -24.32
C ASP A 119 4.38 -1.89 -22.90
N ALA A 120 5.10 -2.99 -22.71
CA ALA A 120 5.03 -3.76 -21.44
C ALA A 120 5.88 -3.16 -20.29
N ILE A 121 6.87 -2.34 -20.62
CA ILE A 121 7.85 -1.77 -19.67
C ILE A 121 7.22 -0.60 -18.89
N ASP A 122 6.42 0.22 -19.56
CA ASP A 122 5.85 1.45 -19.00
C ASP A 122 4.80 1.21 -17.88
N VAL A 123 4.24 0.01 -17.83
CA VAL A 123 3.07 -0.30 -16.98
C VAL A 123 3.44 -0.80 -15.59
N LEU A 124 4.67 -1.25 -15.35
CA LEU A 124 5.15 -1.69 -14.02
C LEU A 124 6.01 -0.65 -13.32
N SER A 125 6.63 0.26 -14.07
CA SER A 125 7.63 1.21 -13.58
C SER A 125 7.08 2.36 -12.73
N GLU A 126 5.77 2.61 -12.74
CA GLU A 126 5.21 3.76 -12.04
C GLU A 126 5.15 3.60 -10.50
N GLU A 127 5.35 2.40 -9.94
CA GLU A 127 5.06 2.19 -8.51
C GLU A 127 6.06 1.35 -7.69
N GLU A 128 7.14 0.77 -8.25
CA GLU A 128 8.05 -0.09 -7.46
C GLU A 128 9.54 0.12 -7.78
N ASP A 129 10.21 0.90 -6.94
CA ASP A 129 11.65 1.22 -6.98
C ASP A 129 12.60 0.03 -6.65
N GLU A 130 12.11 -1.19 -6.44
CA GLU A 130 12.93 -2.28 -5.85
C GLU A 130 13.09 -3.54 -6.73
N LEU A 131 12.51 -3.58 -7.94
CA LEU A 131 12.58 -4.79 -8.76
C LEU A 131 13.36 -4.53 -10.06
N GLU A 132 14.33 -5.38 -10.36
CA GLU A 132 15.01 -5.38 -11.66
C GLU A 132 13.95 -5.68 -12.76
N GLU A 133 13.46 -4.63 -13.38
CA GLU A 133 12.32 -4.61 -14.32
C GLU A 133 12.50 -5.59 -15.49
N ASP A 134 13.73 -5.76 -15.96
CA ASP A 134 14.06 -6.62 -17.10
C ASP A 134 13.83 -8.12 -16.85
N GLU A 135 14.04 -8.62 -15.62
CA GLU A 135 13.80 -10.03 -15.27
C GLU A 135 12.32 -10.36 -15.21
N ILE A 136 11.52 -9.45 -14.68
CA ILE A 136 10.06 -9.64 -14.54
C ILE A 136 9.39 -9.66 -15.91
N VAL A 137 9.81 -8.81 -16.82
CA VAL A 137 9.21 -8.68 -18.17
C VAL A 137 9.50 -9.91 -19.02
N SER A 138 10.72 -10.46 -18.93
CA SER A 138 11.09 -11.62 -19.77
C SER A 138 10.34 -12.91 -19.39
N ASP A 139 10.05 -13.07 -18.11
CA ASP A 139 9.56 -14.31 -17.54
C ASP A 139 8.05 -14.55 -17.77
N THR A 140 7.26 -13.49 -17.95
CA THR A 140 5.79 -13.60 -18.11
C THR A 140 5.32 -13.62 -19.56
N ARG A 141 6.23 -13.55 -20.53
CA ARG A 141 5.90 -13.51 -21.97
C ARG A 141 5.31 -14.82 -22.53
N ASN A 142 5.43 -15.92 -21.82
CA ASN A 142 4.96 -17.23 -22.30
C ASN A 142 4.29 -17.99 -21.14
N LEU A 143 3.13 -17.50 -20.68
CA LEU A 143 2.33 -18.23 -19.72
C LEU A 143 1.74 -19.48 -20.34
N ALA A 144 1.78 -20.58 -19.62
CA ALA A 144 1.13 -21.81 -20.04
C ALA A 144 -0.41 -21.70 -19.95
N ALA A 145 -1.14 -22.46 -20.73
CA ALA A 145 -2.61 -22.38 -20.76
C ALA A 145 -3.25 -22.58 -19.38
N ASN A 146 -2.70 -23.47 -18.56
CA ASN A 146 -3.17 -23.72 -17.19
C ASN A 146 -2.82 -22.55 -16.22
N GLU A 147 -1.73 -21.83 -16.46
CA GLU A 147 -1.36 -20.62 -15.70
C GLU A 147 -2.32 -19.47 -16.02
N ILE A 148 -2.62 -19.29 -17.32
CA ILE A 148 -3.59 -18.30 -17.80
C ILE A 148 -4.98 -18.57 -17.22
N GLU A 149 -5.40 -19.83 -17.18
CA GLU A 149 -6.70 -20.21 -16.65
C GLU A 149 -6.82 -19.89 -15.15
N LEU A 150 -5.80 -20.18 -14.36
CA LEU A 150 -5.77 -19.83 -12.92
C LEU A 150 -5.84 -18.33 -12.70
N LEU A 151 -5.10 -17.53 -13.50
CA LEU A 151 -5.18 -16.08 -13.42
C LEU A 151 -6.56 -15.55 -13.81
N ARG A 152 -7.19 -16.11 -14.83
CA ARG A 152 -8.56 -15.73 -15.24
C ARG A 152 -9.58 -16.04 -14.17
N GLN A 153 -9.52 -17.22 -13.55
CA GLN A 153 -10.39 -17.60 -12.45
C GLN A 153 -10.18 -16.70 -11.24
N CYS A 154 -8.92 -16.41 -10.88
CA CYS A 154 -8.61 -15.48 -9.82
C CYS A 154 -9.18 -14.07 -10.12
N ARG A 155 -8.95 -13.55 -11.33
CA ARG A 155 -9.49 -12.25 -11.77
C ARG A 155 -11.01 -12.20 -11.65
N GLN A 156 -11.70 -13.23 -12.14
CA GLN A 156 -13.16 -13.30 -12.12
C GLN A 156 -13.71 -13.23 -10.68
N LEU A 157 -13.11 -14.00 -9.75
CA LEU A 157 -13.51 -13.97 -8.34
C LEU A 157 -13.34 -12.57 -7.73
N LEU A 158 -12.24 -11.89 -8.04
CA LEU A 158 -11.99 -10.53 -7.54
C LEU A 158 -12.97 -9.52 -8.15
N GLU A 159 -13.25 -9.60 -9.44
CA GLU A 159 -14.16 -8.72 -10.18
C GLU A 159 -15.61 -8.86 -9.69
N ASP A 160 -16.11 -10.09 -9.60
CA ASP A 160 -17.49 -10.38 -9.19
C ASP A 160 -17.81 -9.98 -7.75
N ASN A 161 -16.80 -9.84 -6.92
CA ASN A 161 -16.95 -9.53 -5.50
C ASN A 161 -16.33 -8.20 -5.07
N GLN A 162 -15.95 -7.34 -6.00
CA GLN A 162 -15.24 -6.10 -5.72
C GLN A 162 -16.00 -5.17 -4.76
N GLU A 163 -17.32 -5.06 -4.92
CA GLU A 163 -18.18 -4.27 -4.02
C GLU A 163 -18.24 -4.82 -2.59
N LYS A 164 -17.88 -6.10 -2.41
CA LYS A 164 -17.85 -6.79 -1.12
C LYS A 164 -16.42 -6.91 -0.56
N ASP A 165 -15.49 -6.06 -1.03
CA ASP A 165 -14.11 -6.06 -0.52
C ASP A 165 -14.12 -5.93 1.01
N PRO A 166 -13.59 -6.92 1.76
CA PRO A 166 -13.70 -6.92 3.21
C PRO A 166 -12.93 -5.78 3.87
N LYS A 167 -11.86 -5.28 3.25
CA LYS A 167 -11.13 -4.11 3.75
C LYS A 167 -11.91 -2.82 3.51
N TYR A 168 -12.56 -2.70 2.36
CA TYR A 168 -13.44 -1.56 2.11
C TYR A 168 -14.57 -1.49 3.11
N GLN A 169 -15.22 -2.62 3.40
CA GLN A 169 -16.27 -2.67 4.40
C GLN A 169 -15.78 -2.23 5.78
N GLU A 170 -14.56 -2.64 6.15
CA GLU A 170 -13.96 -2.25 7.42
C GLU A 170 -13.59 -0.75 7.45
N VAL A 171 -13.03 -0.21 6.37
CA VAL A 171 -12.78 1.24 6.23
C VAL A 171 -14.08 2.02 6.36
N LYS A 172 -15.12 1.58 5.65
CA LYS A 172 -16.45 2.20 5.70
C LYS A 172 -17.01 2.20 7.13
N ARG A 173 -16.90 1.08 7.85
CA ARG A 173 -17.31 0.97 9.25
C ARG A 173 -16.60 1.99 10.14
N TYR A 174 -15.28 2.12 10.05
CA TYR A 174 -14.54 3.11 10.85
C TYR A 174 -14.93 4.55 10.50
N LEU A 175 -15.08 4.86 9.22
CA LEU A 175 -15.40 6.20 8.77
C LEU A 175 -16.83 6.62 9.20
N LEU A 176 -17.82 5.77 8.96
CA LEU A 176 -19.23 6.10 9.12
C LEU A 176 -19.75 5.71 10.50
N ASP A 177 -19.60 4.45 10.91
CA ASP A 177 -20.21 3.93 12.14
C ASP A 177 -19.42 4.37 13.38
N GLU A 178 -18.09 4.38 13.32
CA GLU A 178 -17.22 4.83 14.42
C GLU A 178 -16.97 6.36 14.40
N GLY A 179 -17.46 7.07 13.38
CA GLY A 179 -17.44 8.52 13.29
C GLY A 179 -16.07 9.14 12.98
N TRP A 180 -15.11 8.39 12.44
CA TRP A 180 -13.79 8.92 12.11
C TRP A 180 -13.83 10.00 11.03
N LEU A 181 -14.83 9.96 10.14
CA LEU A 181 -15.03 10.97 9.12
C LEU A 181 -15.17 12.37 9.73
N GLN A 182 -15.86 12.50 10.85
CA GLN A 182 -16.06 13.78 11.55
C GLN A 182 -14.79 14.33 12.19
N LEU A 183 -13.83 13.45 12.51
CA LEU A 183 -12.54 13.84 13.10
C LEU A 183 -11.52 14.24 12.05
N GLY A 184 -11.77 13.95 10.78
CA GLY A 184 -10.79 13.97 9.70
C GLY A 184 -9.90 12.72 9.73
N CYS A 185 -9.72 12.08 8.59
CA CYS A 185 -8.99 10.83 8.47
C CYS A 185 -8.00 10.90 7.30
N ILE A 186 -6.80 10.35 7.50
CA ILE A 186 -5.83 10.14 6.43
C ILE A 186 -5.67 8.64 6.26
N ILE A 187 -5.91 8.15 5.04
CA ILE A 187 -5.78 6.75 4.70
C ILE A 187 -4.51 6.57 3.87
N PHE A 188 -3.61 5.70 4.35
CA PHE A 188 -2.40 5.34 3.64
C PHE A 188 -2.54 3.96 3.02
N SER A 189 -2.10 3.81 1.78
CA SER A 189 -1.93 2.52 1.12
C SER A 189 -0.58 2.49 0.42
N GLN A 190 0.01 1.31 0.31
CA GLN A 190 1.23 1.09 -0.46
C GLN A 190 0.97 1.22 -1.97
N TYR A 191 -0.26 0.95 -2.42
CA TYR A 191 -0.60 0.88 -3.84
C TYR A 191 -1.56 2.00 -4.23
N TYR A 192 -1.15 2.76 -5.25
CA TYR A 192 -1.92 3.88 -5.79
C TYR A 192 -3.30 3.45 -6.33
N ASP A 193 -3.36 2.31 -7.01
CA ASP A 193 -4.62 1.72 -7.49
C ASP A 193 -5.63 1.53 -6.36
N SER A 194 -5.16 1.08 -5.19
CA SER A 194 -6.02 0.91 -4.00
C SER A 194 -6.55 2.26 -3.50
N VAL A 195 -5.70 3.29 -3.47
CA VAL A 195 -6.10 4.64 -3.03
C VAL A 195 -7.14 5.24 -3.97
N ARG A 196 -6.88 5.20 -5.28
CA ARG A 196 -7.81 5.72 -6.30
C ARG A 196 -9.16 5.01 -6.25
N TRP A 197 -9.13 3.67 -6.21
CA TRP A 197 -10.35 2.88 -6.14
C TRP A 197 -11.14 3.20 -4.88
N LEU A 198 -10.47 3.24 -3.72
CA LEU A 198 -11.10 3.57 -2.44
C LEU A 198 -11.76 4.96 -2.47
N ALA A 199 -11.07 5.96 -3.01
CA ALA A 199 -11.62 7.31 -3.16
C ALA A 199 -12.84 7.31 -4.08
N THR A 200 -12.82 6.55 -5.18
CA THR A 200 -13.95 6.41 -6.10
C THR A 200 -15.15 5.76 -5.39
N GLN A 201 -14.92 4.69 -4.63
CA GLN A 201 -15.98 4.01 -3.88
C GLN A 201 -16.58 4.93 -2.81
N LEU A 202 -15.74 5.61 -2.04
CA LEU A 202 -16.19 6.55 -1.01
C LEU A 202 -16.94 7.76 -1.61
N SER A 203 -16.54 8.24 -2.78
CA SER A 203 -17.24 9.32 -3.48
C SER A 203 -18.62 8.91 -4.02
N SER A 204 -18.86 7.61 -4.20
CA SER A 204 -20.17 7.07 -4.60
C SER A 204 -21.13 6.85 -3.42
N GLU A 205 -20.62 6.88 -2.19
CA GLU A 205 -21.44 6.82 -0.99
C GLU A 205 -22.09 8.21 -0.78
N ASP A 206 -23.25 8.22 -0.16
CA ASP A 206 -23.96 9.47 0.19
C ASP A 206 -23.29 10.16 1.40
N LEU A 207 -22.01 10.52 1.19
CA LEU A 207 -21.23 11.22 2.20
C LEU A 207 -21.64 12.70 2.21
N PRO A 208 -21.80 13.32 3.39
CA PRO A 208 -22.01 14.76 3.46
C PRO A 208 -20.86 15.47 2.79
N GLU A 209 -21.09 16.58 2.11
CA GLU A 209 -20.22 17.43 1.25
C GLU A 209 -18.68 17.45 1.53
N GLU A 210 -18.12 16.37 2.04
CA GLU A 210 -16.74 16.24 2.42
C GLU A 210 -15.88 16.00 1.19
N LYS A 211 -14.83 16.79 1.04
CA LYS A 211 -13.91 16.65 -0.07
C LYS A 211 -12.96 15.51 0.22
N ILE A 212 -12.99 14.48 -0.63
CA ILE A 212 -11.98 13.42 -0.65
C ILE A 212 -10.81 13.95 -1.48
N GLY A 213 -9.65 14.14 -0.84
CA GLY A 213 -8.38 14.48 -1.51
C GLY A 213 -7.55 13.22 -1.74
N ILE A 214 -6.87 13.14 -2.88
CA ILE A 214 -5.89 12.09 -3.21
C ILE A 214 -4.55 12.77 -3.42
#